data_83a4e38482b05f1c0482a2be273170c7
#
_entry.id   83a4e38482b05f1c0482a2be273170c7
#
_cell.length_a   1.000
_cell.length_b   1.000
_cell.length_c   1.000
_cell.angle_alpha   90.00
_cell.angle_beta   90.00
_cell.angle_gamma   90.00
#
_symmetry.space_group_name_H-M   'P 1'
#
loop_
_entity.id
_entity.type
_entity.pdbx_description
1 polymer ?
#
loop_
_entity_poly.entity_id
_entity_poly.type
_entity_poly.pdbx_seq_one_letter_code
_entity_poly.pdbx_strand_id
1 'polypeptide(L)'
;MKRWIVAVLVFVALVAVVYGVAVVRRGFSAADQPSGLERVMARAVRNIGIPSRARNEKNPLTADPCVLAEAKERFGERCANCHGNNGNGDSNIGKNLYPKAPDLRLPATQKLTDGEIHYIIKNGVRLTGMPAWENPHIAQDDTDAWKLVLFVRSIAGLMPQEQSQQNAVVKSAHYVGSAACQKCHEQIYEHWKRTPMANVVRDPRVHPEAIIPDLATNNVSKKFTKEDVAFVYGSVWKQRYFTKIGDDYFPEPAQWDVTNHVWKPYFVAKGTDWWEPFYPPDNRKRPTGPTCDGCHSVDYNIQTKQVAEWNVGCEKCHGPGSEHVEHATRGNILNPARMEYVAANDTCIQCHSQGRPLTNPTEGNYYDWPVGYHVGLNLRDYWQLEEHKLGEQTFTHFADGTAHKNRMQGNDFAQSVMYRRGVTCFDCHDVHGTDNYAQLRKPVDKICLDCHEPGSRNGPRTATLEEHTHHQSGSPGSQCVACHMPKIEVTIPGVFVSAHTFDFITPAMTDKYKIPNSCTTCHTDKTTAWATDALRKWPERSPWRMN
;
A
#
# COMPACT_ATOMS: atom_id res chain seq x y z
N MET A 1 39.65 56.95 -5.46
CA MET A 1 39.18 55.83 -4.68
C MET A 1 37.76 56.03 -4.12
N LYS A 2 37.43 56.99 -3.30
CA LYS A 2 36.09 57.18 -2.69
C LYS A 2 34.92 57.22 -3.72
N ARG A 3 35.06 57.90 -4.86
CA ARG A 3 34.00 57.96 -5.90
C ARG A 3 33.72 56.66 -6.58
N TRP A 4 34.72 55.80 -6.79
CA TRP A 4 34.54 54.46 -7.35
C TRP A 4 33.84 53.50 -6.35
N ILE A 5 34.16 53.61 -5.07
CA ILE A 5 33.49 52.80 -4.01
C ILE A 5 32.01 53.18 -3.94
N VAL A 6 31.67 54.47 -3.99
CA VAL A 6 30.27 54.93 -3.99
C VAL A 6 29.54 54.44 -5.24
N ALA A 7 30.16 54.51 -6.42
CA ALA A 7 29.55 54.03 -7.66
C ALA A 7 29.27 52.50 -7.61
N VAL A 8 30.18 51.71 -7.07
CA VAL A 8 30.00 50.28 -6.90
C VAL A 8 28.87 49.97 -5.89
N LEU A 9 28.81 50.71 -4.79
CA LEU A 9 27.75 50.55 -3.80
C LEU A 9 26.36 50.89 -4.36
N VAL A 10 26.26 51.97 -5.13
CA VAL A 10 25.01 52.36 -5.82
C VAL A 10 24.62 51.34 -6.87
N PHE A 11 25.56 50.82 -7.63
CA PHE A 11 25.30 49.77 -8.61
C PHE A 11 24.78 48.49 -7.93
N VAL A 12 25.43 48.04 -6.86
CA VAL A 12 25.00 46.87 -6.07
C VAL A 12 23.58 47.08 -5.49
N ALA A 13 23.30 48.28 -4.97
CA ALA A 13 21.98 48.61 -4.45
C ALA A 13 20.90 48.60 -5.56
N LEU A 14 21.20 49.13 -6.75
CA LEU A 14 20.30 49.11 -7.90
C LEU A 14 20.02 47.65 -8.36
N VAL A 15 21.05 46.82 -8.45
CA VAL A 15 20.91 45.40 -8.79
C VAL A 15 20.05 44.70 -7.76
N ALA A 16 20.25 44.96 -6.48
CA ALA A 16 19.44 44.37 -5.40
C ALA A 16 17.97 44.82 -5.48
N VAL A 17 17.69 46.07 -5.80
CA VAL A 17 16.32 46.59 -5.98
C VAL A 17 15.66 45.93 -7.20
N VAL A 18 16.35 45.89 -8.35
CA VAL A 18 15.82 45.25 -9.57
C VAL A 18 15.52 43.77 -9.33
N TYR A 19 16.44 43.09 -8.66
CA TYR A 19 16.23 41.68 -8.29
C TYR A 19 15.05 41.52 -7.34
N GLY A 20 14.94 42.34 -6.31
CA GLY A 20 13.82 42.33 -5.37
C GLY A 20 12.48 42.57 -6.06
N VAL A 21 12.40 43.56 -6.98
CA VAL A 21 11.19 43.81 -7.78
C VAL A 21 10.86 42.59 -8.69
N ALA A 22 11.87 41.98 -9.29
CA ALA A 22 11.68 40.80 -10.13
C ALA A 22 11.14 39.60 -9.33
N VAL A 23 11.64 39.38 -8.11
CA VAL A 23 11.14 38.34 -7.19
C VAL A 23 9.70 38.61 -6.79
N VAL A 24 9.37 39.84 -6.40
CA VAL A 24 7.99 40.22 -6.03
C VAL A 24 7.02 40.05 -7.19
N ARG A 25 7.44 40.42 -8.41
CA ARG A 25 6.60 40.26 -9.62
C ARG A 25 6.37 38.82 -10.05
N ARG A 26 7.27 37.88 -9.70
CA ARG A 26 7.08 36.45 -9.94
C ARG A 26 6.03 35.85 -9.01
N GLY A 27 5.66 36.52 -7.92
CA GLY A 27 4.75 36.03 -6.91
C GLY A 27 5.46 35.17 -5.86
N PHE A 28 4.70 34.76 -4.84
CA PHE A 28 5.16 33.92 -3.72
C PHE A 28 4.49 32.55 -3.75
N SER A 29 4.45 31.94 -4.93
CA SER A 29 3.85 30.60 -5.08
C SER A 29 4.74 29.54 -4.42
N ALA A 30 4.17 28.74 -3.51
CA ALA A 30 4.85 27.58 -2.92
C ALA A 30 5.09 26.44 -3.96
N ALA A 31 4.43 26.49 -5.12
CA ALA A 31 4.66 25.56 -6.21
C ALA A 31 5.96 25.81 -6.98
N ASP A 32 6.53 27.03 -6.85
CA ASP A 32 7.77 27.39 -7.53
C ASP A 32 8.98 26.66 -6.91
N GLN A 33 10.00 26.46 -7.71
CA GLN A 33 11.28 25.93 -7.20
C GLN A 33 12.20 27.08 -6.80
N PRO A 34 12.91 26.97 -5.66
CA PRO A 34 13.91 27.96 -5.29
C PRO A 34 15.01 28.02 -6.35
N SER A 35 15.43 29.25 -6.69
CA SER A 35 16.54 29.47 -7.60
C SER A 35 17.85 28.87 -7.07
N GLY A 36 18.82 28.66 -7.95
CA GLY A 36 20.14 28.15 -7.55
C GLY A 36 20.81 29.03 -6.48
N LEU A 37 20.67 30.36 -6.61
CA LEU A 37 21.23 31.33 -5.66
C LEU A 37 20.53 31.26 -4.30
N GLU A 38 19.20 31.19 -4.27
CA GLU A 38 18.44 31.05 -3.03
C GLU A 38 18.83 29.78 -2.28
N ARG A 39 18.98 28.65 -2.99
CA ARG A 39 19.41 27.38 -2.37
C ARG A 39 20.80 27.48 -1.75
N VAL A 40 21.74 28.12 -2.43
CA VAL A 40 23.12 28.32 -1.91
C VAL A 40 23.10 29.23 -0.69
N MET A 41 22.40 30.37 -0.77
CA MET A 41 22.30 31.31 0.34
C MET A 41 21.59 30.70 1.55
N ALA A 42 20.45 30.05 1.35
CA ALA A 42 19.71 29.42 2.44
C ALA A 42 20.53 28.32 3.16
N ARG A 43 21.30 27.52 2.41
CA ARG A 43 22.22 26.55 2.99
C ARG A 43 23.36 27.20 3.77
N ALA A 44 23.95 28.28 3.24
CA ALA A 44 25.01 29.01 3.93
C ALA A 44 24.49 29.63 5.24
N VAL A 45 23.35 30.31 5.22
CA VAL A 45 22.71 30.89 6.40
C VAL A 45 22.36 29.81 7.44
N ARG A 46 21.77 28.69 7.02
CA ARG A 46 21.48 27.55 7.90
C ARG A 46 22.76 27.03 8.56
N ASN A 47 23.81 26.83 7.77
CA ASN A 47 25.07 26.30 8.29
C ASN A 47 25.75 27.25 9.28
N ILE A 48 25.69 28.58 9.04
CA ILE A 48 26.19 29.57 9.99
C ILE A 48 25.33 29.61 11.26
N GLY A 49 24.03 29.43 11.14
CA GLY A 49 23.07 29.45 12.24
C GLY A 49 23.15 28.27 13.21
N ILE A 50 23.78 27.15 12.82
CA ILE A 50 23.97 26.00 13.72
C ILE A 50 25.16 26.26 14.66
N PRO A 51 24.97 26.28 15.99
CA PRO A 51 26.04 26.51 16.95
C PRO A 51 27.16 25.46 16.82
N SER A 52 28.41 25.89 16.95
CA SER A 52 29.57 25.00 16.87
C SER A 52 29.52 23.86 17.89
N ARG A 53 28.94 24.09 19.07
CA ARG A 53 28.72 23.04 20.08
C ARG A 53 27.82 21.96 19.53
N ALA A 54 26.65 22.31 18.98
CA ALA A 54 25.70 21.34 18.42
C ALA A 54 26.32 20.57 17.24
N ARG A 55 27.13 21.23 16.40
CA ARG A 55 27.82 20.59 15.27
C ARG A 55 28.77 19.47 15.70
N ASN A 56 29.40 19.62 16.86
CA ASN A 56 30.39 18.67 17.37
C ASN A 56 29.77 17.56 18.24
N GLU A 57 28.47 17.62 18.54
CA GLU A 57 27.78 16.56 19.27
C GLU A 57 27.79 15.28 18.46
N LYS A 58 28.02 14.17 19.14
CA LYS A 58 27.98 12.82 18.57
C LYS A 58 26.74 12.10 19.07
N ASN A 59 26.17 11.26 18.22
CA ASN A 59 25.05 10.45 18.63
C ASN A 59 25.46 9.53 19.78
N PRO A 60 24.80 9.59 20.94
CA PRO A 60 25.11 8.72 22.08
C PRO A 60 24.58 7.29 21.90
N LEU A 61 23.71 7.05 20.90
CA LEU A 61 23.09 5.76 20.65
C LEU A 61 23.83 4.98 19.56
N THR A 62 23.80 3.67 19.67
CA THR A 62 24.28 2.76 18.63
C THR A 62 23.14 2.28 17.73
N ALA A 63 23.45 2.07 16.46
CA ALA A 63 22.47 1.61 15.48
C ALA A 63 22.27 0.08 15.59
N ASP A 64 21.58 -0.38 16.64
CA ASP A 64 21.12 -1.76 16.72
C ASP A 64 19.73 -1.93 16.06
N PRO A 65 19.32 -3.16 15.72
CA PRO A 65 18.05 -3.42 15.03
C PRO A 65 16.81 -2.91 15.79
N CYS A 66 16.81 -2.98 17.13
CA CYS A 66 15.67 -2.52 17.94
C CYS A 66 15.58 -0.99 17.92
N VAL A 67 16.69 -0.29 18.12
CA VAL A 67 16.77 1.17 18.07
C VAL A 67 16.39 1.69 16.68
N LEU A 68 16.82 1.02 15.60
CA LEU A 68 16.45 1.38 14.23
C LEU A 68 14.97 1.13 13.94
N ALA A 69 14.37 0.07 14.49
CA ALA A 69 12.94 -0.17 14.36
C ALA A 69 12.11 0.93 15.05
N GLU A 70 12.47 1.30 16.28
CA GLU A 70 11.85 2.42 16.99
C GLU A 70 12.06 3.76 16.27
N ALA A 71 13.24 4.00 15.72
CA ALA A 71 13.56 5.18 14.94
C ALA A 71 12.71 5.29 13.66
N LYS A 72 12.53 4.17 12.96
CA LYS A 72 11.67 4.05 11.78
C LYS A 72 10.21 4.36 12.11
N GLU A 73 9.72 3.81 13.21
CA GLU A 73 8.37 4.07 13.68
C GLU A 73 8.17 5.57 13.98
N ARG A 74 9.08 6.19 14.73
CA ARG A 74 9.05 7.63 15.04
C ARG A 74 9.09 8.50 13.78
N PHE A 75 9.92 8.13 12.83
CA PHE A 75 9.99 8.82 11.54
C PHE A 75 8.66 8.74 10.79
N GLY A 76 8.05 7.55 10.72
CA GLY A 76 6.75 7.32 10.12
C GLY A 76 5.65 8.18 10.76
N GLU A 77 5.64 8.29 12.09
CA GLU A 77 4.63 9.06 12.82
C GLU A 77 4.72 10.58 12.58
N ARG A 78 5.93 11.12 12.48
CA ARG A 78 6.16 12.56 12.61
C ARG A 78 6.78 13.22 11.39
N CYS A 79 7.61 12.51 10.66
CA CYS A 79 8.45 13.08 9.61
C CYS A 79 7.99 12.69 8.20
N ALA A 80 7.46 11.49 8.05
CA ALA A 80 7.10 10.91 6.76
C ALA A 80 6.02 11.69 6.01
N ASN A 81 5.14 12.40 6.70
CA ASN A 81 4.11 13.25 6.07
C ASN A 81 4.72 14.30 5.12
N CYS A 82 5.94 14.78 5.43
CA CYS A 82 6.67 15.74 4.59
C CYS A 82 7.83 15.08 3.85
N HIS A 83 8.61 14.23 4.53
CA HIS A 83 9.83 13.67 3.97
C HIS A 83 9.63 12.38 3.17
N GLY A 84 8.39 11.84 3.11
CA GLY A 84 8.16 10.50 2.60
C GLY A 84 8.71 9.44 3.56
N ASN A 85 8.18 8.23 3.50
CA ASN A 85 8.56 7.18 4.46
C ASN A 85 9.99 6.65 4.25
N ASN A 86 10.52 6.81 3.04
CA ASN A 86 11.91 6.50 2.69
C ASN A 86 12.84 7.71 2.72
N GLY A 87 12.36 8.85 3.20
CA GLY A 87 13.14 10.08 3.28
C GLY A 87 13.39 10.78 1.95
N ASN A 88 12.72 10.41 0.85
CA ASN A 88 12.95 10.98 -0.48
C ASN A 88 12.35 12.38 -0.69
N GLY A 89 11.53 12.89 0.25
CA GLY A 89 10.87 14.18 0.17
C GLY A 89 9.66 14.23 -0.79
N ASP A 90 9.31 13.13 -1.43
CA ASP A 90 8.26 13.06 -2.44
C ASP A 90 6.89 12.63 -1.87
N SER A 91 6.50 13.27 -0.77
CA SER A 91 5.15 13.13 -0.21
C SER A 91 4.19 14.18 -0.79
N ASN A 92 2.88 13.96 -0.63
CA ASN A 92 1.87 14.95 -1.07
C ASN A 92 2.03 16.31 -0.38
N ILE A 93 2.49 16.33 0.86
CA ILE A 93 2.80 17.59 1.58
C ILE A 93 4.18 18.09 1.17
N GLY A 94 5.19 17.23 1.22
CA GLY A 94 6.60 17.61 1.01
C GLY A 94 6.88 18.27 -0.32
N LYS A 95 6.30 17.78 -1.40
CA LYS A 95 6.45 18.34 -2.76
C LYS A 95 5.77 19.69 -2.95
N ASN A 96 4.79 20.03 -2.10
CA ASN A 96 4.04 21.29 -2.15
C ASN A 96 4.53 22.35 -1.14
N LEU A 97 5.60 22.05 -0.38
CA LEU A 97 6.25 23.03 0.49
C LEU A 97 7.24 23.92 -0.28
N TYR A 98 7.48 25.10 0.25
CA TYR A 98 8.56 25.97 -0.23
C TYR A 98 9.56 26.25 0.91
N PRO A 99 10.84 25.85 0.73
CA PRO A 99 11.33 24.90 -0.28
C PRO A 99 10.71 23.51 -0.08
N LYS A 100 10.69 22.69 -1.13
CA LYS A 100 10.25 21.29 -1.02
C LYS A 100 11.03 20.55 0.06
N ALA A 101 10.38 19.58 0.70
CA ALA A 101 11.06 18.70 1.63
C ALA A 101 12.28 18.05 0.93
N PRO A 102 13.48 18.13 1.54
CA PRO A 102 14.67 17.56 0.91
C PRO A 102 14.61 16.03 0.90
N ASP A 103 15.22 15.44 -0.13
CA ASP A 103 15.59 14.03 -0.10
C ASP A 103 16.73 13.84 0.92
N LEU A 104 16.40 13.19 2.03
CA LEU A 104 17.32 12.98 3.16
C LEU A 104 18.45 12.00 2.83
N ARG A 105 18.29 11.19 1.80
CA ARG A 105 19.26 10.18 1.36
C ARG A 105 20.45 10.81 0.61
N LEU A 106 20.26 12.02 0.08
CA LEU A 106 21.24 12.69 -0.76
C LEU A 106 22.42 13.30 0.04
N PRO A 107 23.57 13.51 -0.63
CA PRO A 107 24.76 14.10 -0.02
C PRO A 107 24.53 15.44 0.68
N ALA A 108 23.52 16.19 0.26
CA ALA A 108 23.17 17.47 0.89
C ALA A 108 22.74 17.33 2.36
N THR A 109 22.14 16.20 2.74
CA THR A 109 21.81 15.84 4.13
C THR A 109 22.88 14.96 4.73
N GLN A 110 23.35 13.96 4.00
CA GLN A 110 24.26 12.94 4.51
C GLN A 110 25.66 13.46 4.87
N LYS A 111 26.08 14.62 4.31
CA LYS A 111 27.33 15.31 4.69
C LYS A 111 27.22 16.15 5.97
N LEU A 112 26.02 16.39 6.48
CA LEU A 112 25.84 17.03 7.78
C LEU A 112 26.37 16.13 8.89
N THR A 113 26.88 16.68 9.97
CA THR A 113 27.24 15.88 11.15
C THR A 113 25.99 15.38 11.87
N ASP A 114 26.11 14.37 12.73
CA ASP A 114 24.98 13.87 13.51
C ASP A 114 24.38 14.97 14.39
N GLY A 115 25.23 15.78 15.00
CA GLY A 115 24.79 16.93 15.79
C GLY A 115 24.10 18.01 14.96
N GLU A 116 24.48 18.24 13.69
CA GLU A 116 23.78 19.16 12.80
C GLU A 116 22.37 18.63 12.44
N ILE A 117 22.24 17.33 12.15
CA ILE A 117 20.94 16.70 11.87
C ILE A 117 20.06 16.75 13.12
N HIS A 118 20.63 16.40 14.27
CA HIS A 118 19.96 16.47 15.57
C HIS A 118 19.44 17.88 15.87
N TYR A 119 20.30 18.90 15.70
CA TYR A 119 19.92 20.30 15.87
C TYR A 119 18.76 20.72 14.95
N ILE A 120 18.80 20.31 13.68
CA ILE A 120 17.74 20.59 12.70
C ILE A 120 16.43 19.93 13.11
N ILE A 121 16.47 18.70 13.58
CA ILE A 121 15.27 17.99 14.06
C ILE A 121 14.67 18.72 15.26
N LYS A 122 15.48 19.07 16.26
CA LYS A 122 15.02 19.75 17.48
C LYS A 122 14.42 21.13 17.18
N ASN A 123 15.12 21.95 16.43
CA ASN A 123 14.81 23.38 16.29
C ASN A 123 14.02 23.72 15.01
N GLY A 124 13.87 22.75 14.10
CA GLY A 124 13.30 23.02 12.79
C GLY A 124 14.17 23.92 11.91
N VAL A 125 13.63 24.41 10.80
CA VAL A 125 14.29 25.34 9.89
C VAL A 125 13.39 26.56 9.64
N ARG A 126 13.81 27.72 10.14
CA ARG A 126 13.04 28.97 9.99
C ARG A 126 12.75 29.30 8.52
N LEU A 127 11.58 29.82 8.24
CA LEU A 127 11.07 30.17 6.91
C LEU A 127 10.92 28.96 5.96
N THR A 128 10.77 27.78 6.52
CA THR A 128 10.44 26.57 5.76
C THR A 128 9.28 25.82 6.41
N GLY A 129 8.78 24.77 5.77
CA GLY A 129 7.78 23.88 6.35
C GLY A 129 8.31 22.92 7.42
N MET A 130 9.60 22.93 7.76
CA MET A 130 10.18 22.05 8.79
C MET A 130 9.98 22.64 10.18
N PRO A 131 9.05 22.09 11.01
CA PRO A 131 8.81 22.59 12.35
C PRO A 131 9.89 22.15 13.33
N ALA A 132 9.95 22.83 14.48
CA ALA A 132 10.72 22.36 15.63
C ALA A 132 9.98 21.18 16.29
N TRP A 133 10.70 20.10 16.58
CA TRP A 133 10.15 18.91 17.20
C TRP A 133 10.39 18.84 18.71
N GLU A 134 11.22 19.72 19.23
CA GLU A 134 11.34 19.92 20.67
C GLU A 134 10.18 20.81 21.14
N ASN A 135 9.34 20.27 22.00
CA ASN A 135 8.35 21.08 22.72
C ASN A 135 8.95 21.47 24.07
N PRO A 136 9.29 22.75 24.30
CA PRO A 136 9.87 23.21 25.57
C PRO A 136 8.94 23.02 26.78
N HIS A 137 7.67 22.74 26.56
CA HIS A 137 6.66 22.52 27.61
C HIS A 137 6.39 21.06 27.94
N ILE A 138 6.99 20.11 27.20
CA ILE A 138 6.92 18.68 27.46
C ILE A 138 8.35 18.20 27.57
N ALA A 139 8.74 17.71 28.73
CA ALA A 139 10.03 17.04 28.92
C ALA A 139 10.07 15.80 28.01
N GLN A 140 10.44 15.99 26.75
CA GLN A 140 10.69 14.88 25.84
C GLN A 140 12.15 14.47 26.00
N ASP A 141 12.33 13.19 26.13
CA ASP A 141 13.64 12.57 26.12
C ASP A 141 14.33 12.89 24.79
N ASP A 142 15.51 13.53 24.85
CA ASP A 142 16.36 13.88 23.71
C ASP A 142 16.74 12.64 22.87
N THR A 143 16.60 11.47 23.48
CA THR A 143 16.81 10.15 22.89
C THR A 143 16.02 9.94 21.58
N ASP A 144 14.78 10.42 21.49
CA ASP A 144 13.97 10.27 20.27
C ASP A 144 14.57 11.02 19.07
N ALA A 145 15.09 12.22 19.26
CA ALA A 145 15.75 12.97 18.20
C ALA A 145 17.05 12.27 17.74
N TRP A 146 17.81 11.68 18.66
CA TRP A 146 18.99 10.88 18.33
C TRP A 146 18.66 9.58 17.60
N LYS A 147 17.57 8.91 17.94
CA LYS A 147 17.05 7.76 17.17
C LYS A 147 16.73 8.15 15.74
N LEU A 148 16.07 9.31 15.54
CA LEU A 148 15.78 9.83 14.19
C LEU A 148 17.04 10.12 13.38
N VAL A 149 18.13 10.58 14.01
CA VAL A 149 19.44 10.72 13.34
C VAL A 149 19.94 9.37 12.84
N LEU A 150 19.86 8.30 13.65
CA LEU A 150 20.24 6.94 13.21
C LEU A 150 19.41 6.47 12.02
N PHE A 151 18.10 6.73 12.05
CA PHE A 151 17.25 6.41 10.90
C PHE A 151 17.67 7.17 9.63
N VAL A 152 17.88 8.49 9.72
CA VAL A 152 18.35 9.30 8.57
C VAL A 152 19.69 8.78 8.03
N ARG A 153 20.58 8.27 8.89
CA ARG A 153 21.82 7.61 8.45
C ARG A 153 21.59 6.26 7.79
N SER A 154 20.69 5.46 8.32
CA SER A 154 20.38 4.14 7.77
C SER A 154 19.80 4.18 6.36
N ILE A 155 19.05 5.23 6.02
CA ILE A 155 18.48 5.40 4.68
C ILE A 155 19.48 5.93 3.64
N ALA A 156 20.68 6.35 4.05
CA ALA A 156 21.74 6.78 3.12
C ALA A 156 22.16 5.66 2.15
N GLY A 157 22.10 4.41 2.59
CA GLY A 157 22.39 3.22 1.76
C GLY A 157 21.26 2.80 0.83
N LEU A 158 20.08 3.43 0.95
CA LEU A 158 18.92 3.17 0.09
C LEU A 158 18.93 4.04 -1.18
N MET A 159 20.11 4.36 -1.67
CA MET A 159 20.29 5.22 -2.84
C MET A 159 19.74 4.59 -4.12
N PRO A 160 19.34 5.44 -5.09
CA PRO A 160 18.86 5.01 -6.41
C PRO A 160 19.78 4.06 -7.17
N GLN A 161 21.01 3.83 -6.70
CA GLN A 161 21.94 2.88 -7.32
C GLN A 161 21.49 1.42 -7.20
N GLU A 162 20.96 0.98 -6.06
CA GLU A 162 20.38 -0.36 -5.98
C GLU A 162 19.10 -0.45 -6.82
N GLN A 163 18.27 0.59 -6.78
CA GLN A 163 17.05 0.65 -7.57
C GLN A 163 17.34 0.84 -9.07
N SER A 164 18.38 1.58 -9.43
CA SER A 164 18.80 1.70 -10.84
C SER A 164 19.55 0.48 -11.35
N GLN A 165 20.29 -0.25 -10.50
CA GLN A 165 20.85 -1.56 -10.84
C GLN A 165 19.76 -2.62 -10.96
N GLN A 166 18.80 -2.66 -10.03
CA GLN A 166 17.62 -3.53 -10.11
C GLN A 166 16.77 -3.20 -11.33
N ASN A 167 16.54 -1.93 -11.64
CA ASN A 167 15.85 -1.51 -12.86
C ASN A 167 16.64 -1.83 -14.14
N ALA A 168 17.97 -1.84 -14.11
CA ALA A 168 18.80 -2.23 -15.23
C ALA A 168 18.76 -3.75 -15.46
N VAL A 169 18.77 -4.54 -14.40
CA VAL A 169 18.61 -6.01 -14.47
C VAL A 169 17.22 -6.37 -15.01
N VAL A 170 16.17 -5.72 -14.56
CA VAL A 170 14.80 -5.93 -15.07
C VAL A 170 14.69 -5.60 -16.56
N LYS A 171 15.49 -4.66 -17.09
CA LYS A 171 15.48 -4.28 -18.51
C LYS A 171 16.18 -5.28 -19.43
N SER A 172 17.16 -6.04 -18.94
CA SER A 172 17.92 -7.01 -19.73
C SER A 172 17.41 -8.45 -19.59
N ALA A 173 16.76 -8.77 -18.49
CA ALA A 173 16.26 -10.09 -18.18
C ALA A 173 14.91 -10.38 -18.88
N HIS A 174 14.65 -11.67 -19.12
CA HIS A 174 13.35 -12.16 -19.61
C HIS A 174 12.74 -13.14 -18.62
N TYR A 175 11.43 -13.36 -18.75
CA TYR A 175 10.68 -14.28 -17.91
C TYR A 175 10.97 -15.73 -18.31
N VAL A 176 11.15 -16.60 -17.32
CA VAL A 176 11.52 -18.01 -17.50
C VAL A 176 10.44 -18.98 -16.97
N GLY A 177 9.43 -18.47 -16.27
CA GLY A 177 8.36 -19.24 -15.64
C GLY A 177 8.76 -19.84 -14.29
N SER A 178 7.77 -20.03 -13.42
CA SER A 178 7.97 -20.50 -12.05
C SER A 178 8.63 -21.87 -11.96
N ALA A 179 8.43 -22.74 -12.94
CA ALA A 179 9.07 -24.07 -12.96
C ALA A 179 10.62 -24.00 -12.97
N ALA A 180 11.20 -22.95 -13.53
CA ALA A 180 12.65 -22.76 -13.52
C ALA A 180 13.21 -22.51 -12.11
N CYS A 181 12.37 -21.98 -11.19
CA CYS A 181 12.75 -21.67 -9.82
C CYS A 181 12.81 -22.93 -8.92
N GLN A 182 12.02 -23.96 -9.27
CA GLN A 182 11.87 -25.18 -8.45
C GLN A 182 13.21 -25.85 -8.12
N LYS A 183 14.12 -25.90 -9.08
CA LYS A 183 15.40 -26.60 -8.93
C LYS A 183 16.21 -26.14 -7.71
N CYS A 184 16.15 -24.85 -7.38
CA CYS A 184 16.92 -24.27 -6.27
C CYS A 184 16.02 -23.89 -5.08
N HIS A 185 14.72 -23.67 -5.30
CA HIS A 185 13.74 -23.22 -4.32
C HIS A 185 12.60 -24.23 -4.11
N GLU A 186 12.93 -25.54 -4.08
CA GLU A 186 11.96 -26.64 -4.07
C GLU A 186 10.89 -26.50 -2.99
N GLN A 187 11.29 -26.26 -1.74
CA GLN A 187 10.32 -26.13 -0.63
C GLN A 187 9.35 -24.95 -0.83
N ILE A 188 9.88 -23.81 -1.24
CA ILE A 188 9.07 -22.61 -1.52
C ILE A 188 8.12 -22.89 -2.69
N TYR A 189 8.63 -23.51 -3.75
CA TYR A 189 7.85 -23.86 -4.93
C TYR A 189 6.69 -24.82 -4.60
N GLU A 190 6.94 -25.88 -3.83
CA GLU A 190 5.90 -26.85 -3.45
C GLU A 190 4.85 -26.27 -2.50
N HIS A 191 5.20 -25.27 -1.67
CA HIS A 191 4.23 -24.53 -0.87
C HIS A 191 3.41 -23.59 -1.73
N TRP A 192 4.07 -22.74 -2.53
CA TRP A 192 3.42 -21.80 -3.43
C TRP A 192 2.46 -22.48 -4.41
N LYS A 193 2.85 -23.61 -4.99
CA LYS A 193 2.04 -24.38 -5.94
C LYS A 193 0.65 -24.77 -5.41
N ARG A 194 0.50 -24.87 -4.10
CA ARG A 194 -0.78 -25.18 -3.44
C ARG A 194 -1.62 -23.95 -3.12
N THR A 195 -1.08 -22.73 -3.30
CA THR A 195 -1.78 -21.50 -2.97
C THR A 195 -2.92 -21.19 -3.96
N PRO A 196 -3.93 -20.41 -3.53
CA PRO A 196 -4.93 -19.88 -4.46
C PRO A 196 -4.32 -19.03 -5.59
N MET A 197 -3.19 -18.34 -5.34
CA MET A 197 -2.50 -17.52 -6.34
C MET A 197 -1.92 -18.36 -7.48
N ALA A 198 -1.34 -19.50 -7.17
CA ALA A 198 -0.82 -20.44 -8.16
C ALA A 198 -1.92 -21.22 -8.92
N ASN A 199 -3.16 -21.15 -8.44
CA ASN A 199 -4.29 -21.93 -8.95
C ASN A 199 -5.52 -21.09 -9.31
N VAL A 200 -5.34 -19.81 -9.54
CA VAL A 200 -6.47 -18.93 -9.85
C VAL A 200 -6.99 -19.11 -11.28
N VAL A 201 -6.11 -19.44 -12.22
CA VAL A 201 -6.44 -19.75 -13.63
C VAL A 201 -6.04 -21.18 -13.92
N ARG A 202 -6.98 -22.02 -14.35
CA ARG A 202 -6.71 -23.43 -14.65
C ARG A 202 -7.37 -23.85 -15.96
N ASP A 203 -6.60 -24.58 -16.76
CA ASP A 203 -7.10 -25.22 -17.97
C ASP A 203 -7.74 -26.57 -17.59
N PRO A 204 -9.04 -26.75 -17.73
CA PRO A 204 -9.71 -28.00 -17.37
C PRO A 204 -9.38 -29.18 -18.27
N ARG A 205 -8.70 -28.96 -19.39
CA ARG A 205 -8.19 -30.06 -20.26
C ARG A 205 -6.93 -30.69 -19.66
N VAL A 206 -6.14 -29.89 -18.93
CA VAL A 206 -4.94 -30.33 -18.20
C VAL A 206 -5.31 -30.70 -16.75
N HIS A 207 -6.25 -29.98 -16.18
CA HIS A 207 -6.72 -30.09 -14.79
C HIS A 207 -8.23 -30.35 -14.75
N PRO A 208 -8.70 -31.58 -15.07
CA PRO A 208 -10.14 -31.88 -15.09
C PRO A 208 -10.85 -31.62 -13.75
N GLU A 209 -10.13 -31.74 -12.65
CA GLU A 209 -10.58 -31.45 -11.28
C GLU A 209 -10.78 -29.95 -11.01
N ALA A 210 -10.31 -29.09 -11.91
CA ALA A 210 -10.46 -27.65 -11.76
C ALA A 210 -11.92 -27.19 -11.76
N ILE A 211 -12.80 -27.91 -12.43
CA ILE A 211 -14.24 -27.61 -12.47
C ILE A 211 -14.89 -28.20 -11.21
N ILE A 212 -15.35 -27.32 -10.32
CA ILE A 212 -15.93 -27.74 -9.03
C ILE A 212 -17.35 -28.31 -9.17
N PRO A 213 -18.31 -27.64 -9.85
CA PRO A 213 -19.66 -28.16 -9.96
C PRO A 213 -19.77 -29.21 -11.07
N ASP A 214 -20.79 -30.06 -10.95
CA ASP A 214 -21.19 -30.88 -12.08
C ASP A 214 -21.80 -30.00 -13.19
N LEU A 215 -21.12 -29.93 -14.33
CA LEU A 215 -21.60 -29.20 -15.50
C LEU A 215 -22.72 -29.92 -16.25
N ALA A 216 -23.03 -31.18 -15.94
CA ALA A 216 -24.15 -31.92 -16.54
C ALA A 216 -25.50 -31.51 -15.95
N THR A 217 -25.52 -30.98 -14.72
CA THR A 217 -26.77 -30.51 -14.12
C THR A 217 -27.40 -29.37 -14.90
N ASN A 218 -28.67 -29.58 -15.30
CA ASN A 218 -29.43 -28.54 -15.97
C ASN A 218 -29.71 -27.36 -15.03
N ASN A 219 -29.15 -26.19 -15.36
CA ASN A 219 -29.47 -24.94 -14.68
C ASN A 219 -29.86 -23.90 -15.74
N VAL A 220 -30.97 -23.19 -15.50
CA VAL A 220 -31.54 -22.18 -16.42
C VAL A 220 -30.51 -21.07 -16.74
N SER A 221 -29.59 -20.79 -15.83
CA SER A 221 -28.54 -19.78 -16.01
C SER A 221 -27.34 -20.30 -16.81
N LYS A 222 -27.17 -21.61 -16.94
CA LYS A 222 -26.03 -22.24 -17.59
C LYS A 222 -26.36 -22.55 -19.05
N LYS A 223 -25.66 -21.90 -19.98
CA LYS A 223 -25.83 -22.08 -21.43
C LYS A 223 -24.52 -22.55 -22.09
N PHE A 224 -23.67 -23.28 -21.38
CA PHE A 224 -22.39 -23.78 -21.88
C PHE A 224 -22.11 -25.18 -21.33
N THR A 225 -21.25 -25.93 -22.00
CA THR A 225 -20.81 -27.28 -21.64
C THR A 225 -19.34 -27.27 -21.18
N LYS A 226 -18.82 -28.41 -20.78
CA LYS A 226 -17.41 -28.54 -20.41
C LYS A 226 -16.47 -28.25 -21.57
N GLU A 227 -16.87 -28.61 -22.76
CA GLU A 227 -16.11 -28.44 -24.01
C GLU A 227 -15.95 -26.96 -24.40
N ASP A 228 -16.88 -26.12 -23.98
CA ASP A 228 -16.81 -24.67 -24.20
C ASP A 228 -15.80 -24.00 -23.29
N VAL A 229 -15.39 -24.63 -22.19
CA VAL A 229 -14.54 -24.02 -21.17
C VAL A 229 -13.08 -24.18 -21.53
N ALA A 230 -12.45 -23.07 -21.89
CA ALA A 230 -11.01 -22.97 -22.09
C ALA A 230 -10.26 -22.75 -20.78
N PHE A 231 -10.78 -21.88 -19.90
CA PHE A 231 -10.22 -21.62 -18.58
C PHE A 231 -11.27 -21.52 -17.49
N VAL A 232 -10.87 -21.87 -16.28
CA VAL A 232 -11.62 -21.69 -15.04
C VAL A 232 -10.86 -20.70 -14.17
N TYR A 233 -11.54 -19.65 -13.70
CA TYR A 233 -10.96 -18.65 -12.80
C TYR A 233 -11.60 -18.76 -11.41
N GLY A 234 -10.73 -18.92 -10.40
CA GLY A 234 -11.12 -19.01 -9.00
C GLY A 234 -11.51 -20.40 -8.53
N SER A 235 -11.46 -20.62 -7.22
CA SER A 235 -11.72 -21.92 -6.61
C SER A 235 -12.27 -21.85 -5.18
N VAL A 236 -12.45 -20.66 -4.61
CA VAL A 236 -12.73 -20.51 -3.18
C VAL A 236 -14.12 -19.93 -2.89
N TRP A 237 -14.43 -18.76 -3.38
CA TRP A 237 -15.76 -18.15 -3.16
C TRP A 237 -16.66 -18.31 -4.37
N LYS A 238 -16.05 -18.18 -5.55
CA LYS A 238 -16.73 -18.34 -6.83
C LYS A 238 -15.78 -18.89 -7.86
N GLN A 239 -16.39 -19.50 -8.83
CA GLN A 239 -15.72 -20.02 -9.99
C GLN A 239 -16.39 -19.49 -11.24
N ARG A 240 -15.58 -18.92 -12.15
CA ARG A 240 -16.01 -18.39 -13.44
C ARG A 240 -15.41 -19.22 -14.56
N TYR A 241 -16.12 -19.30 -15.64
CA TYR A 241 -15.78 -20.10 -16.82
C TYR A 241 -15.59 -19.19 -17.99
N PHE A 242 -14.60 -19.50 -18.79
CA PHE A 242 -14.22 -18.67 -19.94
C PHE A 242 -14.03 -19.52 -21.17
N THR A 243 -14.61 -19.06 -22.31
CA THR A 243 -14.41 -19.65 -23.61
C THR A 243 -13.37 -18.86 -24.41
N LYS A 244 -12.65 -19.52 -25.31
CA LYS A 244 -11.70 -18.88 -26.22
C LYS A 244 -12.39 -18.54 -27.54
N ILE A 245 -12.31 -17.27 -27.96
CA ILE A 245 -12.78 -16.80 -29.26
C ILE A 245 -11.66 -15.98 -29.91
N GLY A 246 -11.07 -16.49 -31.00
CA GLY A 246 -9.87 -15.92 -31.56
C GLY A 246 -8.70 -15.99 -30.58
N ASP A 247 -8.07 -14.86 -30.31
CA ASP A 247 -6.95 -14.76 -29.36
C ASP A 247 -7.36 -14.34 -27.96
N ASP A 248 -8.66 -14.10 -27.74
CA ASP A 248 -9.20 -13.63 -26.47
C ASP A 248 -10.00 -14.71 -25.73
N TYR A 249 -10.12 -14.51 -24.42
CA TYR A 249 -11.01 -15.30 -23.57
C TYR A 249 -12.19 -14.44 -23.13
N PHE A 250 -13.37 -15.04 -23.11
CA PHE A 250 -14.64 -14.35 -22.80
C PHE A 250 -15.39 -15.10 -21.71
N PRO A 251 -15.99 -14.39 -20.75
CA PRO A 251 -16.74 -15.04 -19.68
C PRO A 251 -18.00 -15.72 -20.19
N GLU A 252 -18.29 -16.88 -19.63
CA GLU A 252 -19.57 -17.56 -19.77
C GLU A 252 -20.65 -16.88 -18.93
N PRO A 253 -21.95 -17.04 -19.29
CA PRO A 253 -23.04 -16.29 -18.69
C PRO A 253 -23.42 -16.74 -17.26
N ALA A 254 -22.76 -17.78 -16.73
CA ALA A 254 -23.00 -18.27 -15.37
C ALA A 254 -21.69 -18.47 -14.61
N GLN A 255 -21.75 -18.31 -13.31
CA GLN A 255 -20.68 -18.55 -12.34
C GLN A 255 -21.18 -19.48 -11.24
N TRP A 256 -20.27 -20.24 -10.67
CA TRP A 256 -20.55 -21.08 -9.51
C TRP A 256 -20.22 -20.35 -8.23
N ASP A 257 -21.16 -20.24 -7.32
CA ASP A 257 -20.96 -19.80 -5.95
C ASP A 257 -20.48 -21.01 -5.15
N VAL A 258 -19.18 -21.03 -4.86
CA VAL A 258 -18.54 -22.17 -4.18
C VAL A 258 -19.01 -22.30 -2.73
N THR A 259 -19.29 -21.18 -2.08
CA THR A 259 -19.71 -21.15 -0.67
C THR A 259 -21.12 -21.71 -0.49
N ASN A 260 -22.03 -21.32 -1.38
CA ASN A 260 -23.45 -21.67 -1.28
C ASN A 260 -23.83 -22.86 -2.18
N HIS A 261 -22.90 -23.42 -2.95
CA HIS A 261 -23.12 -24.53 -3.89
C HIS A 261 -24.27 -24.28 -4.86
N VAL A 262 -24.31 -23.08 -5.47
CA VAL A 262 -25.38 -22.66 -6.36
C VAL A 262 -24.86 -21.93 -7.61
N TRP A 263 -25.51 -22.19 -8.73
CA TRP A 263 -25.27 -21.42 -9.95
C TRP A 263 -25.90 -20.03 -9.84
N LYS A 264 -25.12 -19.01 -10.17
CA LYS A 264 -25.57 -17.61 -10.29
C LYS A 264 -25.31 -17.08 -11.70
N PRO A 265 -26.16 -16.20 -12.23
CA PRO A 265 -25.85 -15.49 -13.46
C PRO A 265 -24.54 -14.71 -13.32
N TYR A 266 -23.80 -14.60 -14.42
CA TYR A 266 -22.63 -13.73 -14.48
C TYR A 266 -22.80 -12.73 -15.63
N PHE A 267 -23.24 -11.56 -15.28
CA PHE A 267 -23.33 -10.39 -16.15
C PHE A 267 -23.17 -9.14 -15.28
N VAL A 268 -22.85 -8.02 -15.93
CA VAL A 268 -22.82 -6.73 -15.25
C VAL A 268 -24.21 -6.14 -15.34
N ALA A 269 -24.86 -5.97 -14.19
CA ALA A 269 -26.16 -5.31 -14.13
C ALA A 269 -25.94 -3.80 -14.33
N LYS A 270 -26.82 -3.20 -15.15
CA LYS A 270 -26.76 -1.78 -15.47
C LYS A 270 -26.84 -0.92 -14.20
N GLY A 271 -25.96 0.07 -14.09
CA GLY A 271 -25.90 0.99 -12.95
C GLY A 271 -25.30 0.38 -11.66
N THR A 272 -24.67 -0.79 -11.73
CA THR A 272 -24.10 -1.46 -10.55
C THR A 272 -22.61 -1.26 -10.37
N ASP A 273 -21.91 -0.78 -11.39
CA ASP A 273 -20.47 -0.54 -11.29
C ASP A 273 -20.07 0.71 -12.09
N TRP A 274 -19.03 1.43 -11.62
CA TRP A 274 -18.51 2.63 -12.28
C TRP A 274 -17.94 2.35 -13.68
N TRP A 275 -17.43 1.13 -13.91
CA TRP A 275 -16.86 0.72 -15.18
C TRP A 275 -17.92 0.16 -16.15
N GLU A 276 -19.15 -0.05 -15.72
CA GLU A 276 -20.24 -0.52 -16.58
C GLU A 276 -20.43 0.32 -17.85
N PRO A 277 -20.31 1.65 -17.81
CA PRO A 277 -20.40 2.47 -19.03
C PRO A 277 -19.28 2.19 -20.05
N PHE A 278 -18.14 1.67 -19.59
CA PHE A 278 -16.96 1.39 -20.43
C PHE A 278 -16.91 -0.07 -20.91
N TYR A 279 -17.69 -0.95 -20.30
CA TYR A 279 -17.76 -2.37 -20.66
C TYR A 279 -19.18 -2.73 -21.08
N PRO A 280 -19.34 -3.31 -22.26
CA PRO A 280 -20.66 -3.75 -22.67
C PRO A 280 -21.20 -4.83 -21.72
N PRO A 281 -22.52 -4.84 -21.43
CA PRO A 281 -23.12 -5.87 -20.58
C PRO A 281 -23.09 -7.28 -21.20
N ASP A 282 -22.87 -7.35 -22.51
CA ASP A 282 -22.68 -8.62 -23.20
C ASP A 282 -21.32 -9.23 -22.91
N ASN A 283 -21.30 -10.37 -22.26
CA ASN A 283 -20.08 -11.09 -21.91
C ASN A 283 -19.19 -11.40 -23.12
N ARG A 284 -19.79 -11.60 -24.30
CA ARG A 284 -19.04 -11.86 -25.55
C ARG A 284 -18.33 -10.63 -26.13
N LYS A 285 -18.56 -9.48 -25.54
CA LYS A 285 -17.87 -8.21 -25.86
C LYS A 285 -16.90 -7.77 -24.77
N ARG A 286 -16.66 -8.60 -23.74
CA ARG A 286 -15.79 -8.31 -22.60
C ARG A 286 -14.67 -9.33 -22.49
N PRO A 287 -13.59 -9.20 -23.27
CA PRO A 287 -12.44 -10.09 -23.14
C PRO A 287 -11.77 -9.94 -21.76
N THR A 288 -11.10 -11.01 -21.33
CA THR A 288 -10.43 -11.06 -20.01
C THR A 288 -9.20 -10.15 -19.91
N GLY A 289 -8.53 -9.87 -21.02
CA GLY A 289 -7.32 -9.03 -21.04
C GLY A 289 -7.46 -7.71 -20.29
N PRO A 290 -8.45 -6.87 -20.64
CA PRO A 290 -8.69 -5.61 -19.93
C PRO A 290 -9.12 -5.75 -18.47
N THR A 291 -9.73 -6.88 -18.06
CA THR A 291 -10.38 -6.99 -16.74
C THR A 291 -9.70 -7.93 -15.77
N CYS A 292 -8.97 -8.93 -16.25
CA CYS A 292 -8.52 -10.06 -15.42
C CYS A 292 -7.02 -10.37 -15.59
N ASP A 293 -6.56 -10.45 -16.84
CA ASP A 293 -5.33 -11.18 -17.15
C ASP A 293 -4.07 -10.49 -16.64
N GLY A 294 -4.07 -9.15 -16.55
CA GLY A 294 -2.95 -8.42 -15.97
C GLY A 294 -2.66 -8.76 -14.50
N CYS A 295 -3.69 -9.14 -13.73
CA CYS A 295 -3.52 -9.60 -12.33
C CYS A 295 -3.35 -11.11 -12.23
N HIS A 296 -3.96 -11.87 -13.14
CA HIS A 296 -4.02 -13.34 -13.09
C HIS A 296 -2.96 -14.03 -13.96
N SER A 297 -1.95 -13.29 -14.38
CA SER A 297 -0.81 -13.80 -15.13
C SER A 297 0.47 -13.03 -14.83
N VAL A 298 1.58 -13.58 -15.27
CA VAL A 298 2.87 -12.92 -15.34
C VAL A 298 3.00 -12.31 -16.73
N ASP A 299 3.31 -11.02 -16.80
CA ASP A 299 3.62 -10.28 -18.02
C ASP A 299 2.59 -10.43 -19.16
N TYR A 300 1.32 -10.11 -18.87
CA TYR A 300 0.33 -10.05 -19.93
C TYR A 300 0.63 -8.91 -20.91
N ASN A 301 0.91 -9.28 -22.15
CA ASN A 301 1.16 -8.33 -23.23
C ASN A 301 -0.18 -7.92 -23.89
N ILE A 302 -0.52 -6.65 -23.79
CA ILE A 302 -1.81 -6.12 -24.30
C ILE A 302 -1.93 -6.13 -25.81
N GLN A 303 -0.82 -6.11 -26.57
CA GLN A 303 -0.82 -6.16 -28.03
C GLN A 303 -0.93 -7.58 -28.56
N THR A 304 -0.11 -8.49 -28.03
CA THR A 304 -0.07 -9.89 -28.49
C THR A 304 -1.04 -10.79 -27.76
N LYS A 305 -1.60 -10.34 -26.61
CA LYS A 305 -2.49 -11.08 -25.70
C LYS A 305 -1.87 -12.36 -25.13
N GLN A 306 -0.54 -12.42 -25.15
CA GLN A 306 0.23 -13.51 -24.59
C GLN A 306 0.65 -13.20 -23.16
N VAL A 307 0.93 -14.25 -22.42
CA VAL A 307 1.45 -14.21 -21.04
C VAL A 307 2.75 -15.00 -20.99
N ALA A 308 3.66 -14.60 -20.12
CA ALA A 308 4.83 -15.43 -19.80
C ALA A 308 4.41 -16.67 -19.00
N GLU A 309 3.46 -16.51 -18.08
CA GLU A 309 2.91 -17.59 -17.27
C GLU A 309 1.48 -17.24 -16.82
N TRP A 310 0.54 -18.20 -16.90
CA TRP A 310 -0.76 -18.06 -16.25
C TRP A 310 -0.64 -18.21 -14.73
N ASN A 311 -1.53 -17.59 -14.00
CA ASN A 311 -1.52 -17.48 -12.54
C ASN A 311 -0.54 -16.41 -12.01
N VAL A 312 -0.51 -16.25 -10.70
CA VAL A 312 0.45 -15.37 -10.02
C VAL A 312 1.72 -16.17 -9.75
N GLY A 313 2.57 -16.26 -10.78
CA GLY A 313 3.85 -16.96 -10.72
C GLY A 313 4.90 -16.23 -9.90
N CYS A 314 6.02 -16.90 -9.66
CA CYS A 314 7.14 -16.35 -8.87
C CYS A 314 7.58 -14.98 -9.40
N GLU A 315 7.69 -14.86 -10.72
CA GLU A 315 8.19 -13.66 -11.39
C GLU A 315 7.17 -12.49 -11.39
N LYS A 316 5.91 -12.73 -10.99
CA LYS A 316 4.94 -11.63 -10.77
C LYS A 316 5.37 -10.71 -9.62
N CYS A 317 6.07 -11.28 -8.63
CA CYS A 317 6.58 -10.58 -7.45
C CYS A 317 8.10 -10.37 -7.49
N HIS A 318 8.82 -11.26 -8.16
CA HIS A 318 10.29 -11.25 -8.18
C HIS A 318 10.89 -10.66 -9.46
N GLY A 319 10.05 -10.29 -10.44
CA GLY A 319 10.50 -9.81 -11.75
C GLY A 319 11.14 -10.92 -12.60
N PRO A 320 11.62 -10.60 -13.83
CA PRO A 320 12.17 -11.57 -14.76
C PRO A 320 13.44 -12.23 -14.21
N GLY A 321 13.47 -13.58 -14.26
CA GLY A 321 14.44 -14.40 -13.54
C GLY A 321 15.61 -14.95 -14.38
N SER A 322 15.68 -14.68 -15.70
CA SER A 322 16.69 -15.31 -16.56
C SER A 322 18.12 -15.13 -16.07
N GLU A 323 18.51 -13.90 -15.71
CA GLU A 323 19.84 -13.59 -15.18
C GLU A 323 20.13 -14.32 -13.85
N HIS A 324 19.07 -14.47 -13.01
CA HIS A 324 19.21 -15.17 -11.74
C HIS A 324 19.37 -16.68 -11.92
N VAL A 325 18.68 -17.26 -12.88
CA VAL A 325 18.79 -18.70 -13.18
C VAL A 325 20.16 -19.05 -13.72
N GLU A 326 20.76 -18.16 -14.53
CA GLU A 326 22.11 -18.37 -15.08
C GLU A 326 23.21 -18.12 -14.03
N HIS A 327 23.06 -17.04 -13.24
CA HIS A 327 24.09 -16.57 -12.29
C HIS A 327 23.44 -16.14 -10.97
N ALA A 328 23.03 -17.11 -10.15
CA ALA A 328 22.26 -16.88 -8.93
C ALA A 328 22.98 -15.96 -7.93
N THR A 329 22.61 -14.69 -7.90
CA THR A 329 23.03 -13.70 -6.91
C THR A 329 21.83 -13.00 -6.31
N ARG A 330 22.02 -12.40 -5.11
CA ARG A 330 20.95 -11.63 -4.48
C ARG A 330 20.65 -10.31 -5.18
N GLY A 331 21.51 -9.84 -6.07
CA GLY A 331 21.42 -8.57 -6.76
C GLY A 331 20.73 -8.63 -8.11
N ASN A 332 20.55 -9.81 -8.69
CA ASN A 332 19.96 -9.98 -10.02
C ASN A 332 18.56 -10.62 -10.04
N ILE A 333 17.87 -10.53 -8.91
CA ILE A 333 16.45 -10.86 -8.75
C ILE A 333 15.82 -9.88 -7.74
N LEU A 334 14.60 -9.47 -7.97
CA LEU A 334 13.90 -8.64 -7.02
C LEU A 334 13.43 -9.46 -5.81
N ASN A 335 13.51 -8.86 -4.63
CA ASN A 335 12.94 -9.46 -3.42
C ASN A 335 12.13 -8.41 -2.68
N PRO A 336 10.78 -8.49 -2.73
CA PRO A 336 9.90 -7.51 -2.08
C PRO A 336 10.19 -7.29 -0.59
N ALA A 337 10.63 -8.32 0.14
CA ALA A 337 11.00 -8.19 1.55
C ALA A 337 12.25 -7.33 1.81
N ARG A 338 13.01 -6.97 0.76
CA ARG A 338 14.19 -6.08 0.83
C ARG A 338 13.94 -4.71 0.23
N MET A 339 12.77 -4.53 -0.36
CA MET A 339 12.37 -3.25 -0.92
C MET A 339 11.97 -2.29 0.20
N GLU A 340 11.99 -1.03 -0.13
CA GLU A 340 11.34 -0.01 0.67
C GLU A 340 9.84 -0.35 0.80
N TYR A 341 9.25 -0.10 1.99
CA TYR A 341 7.94 -0.65 2.32
C TYR A 341 6.79 -0.23 1.37
N VAL A 342 6.89 0.95 0.72
CA VAL A 342 5.90 1.34 -0.31
C VAL A 342 6.00 0.41 -1.51
N ALA A 343 7.21 0.23 -2.07
CA ALA A 343 7.44 -0.67 -3.20
C ALA A 343 7.14 -2.14 -2.83
N ALA A 344 7.44 -2.53 -1.58
CA ALA A 344 7.10 -3.84 -1.03
C ALA A 344 5.58 -4.07 -1.03
N ASN A 345 4.80 -3.09 -0.54
CA ASN A 345 3.34 -3.14 -0.53
C ASN A 345 2.75 -3.03 -1.94
N ASP A 346 3.32 -2.21 -2.82
CA ASP A 346 2.90 -2.04 -4.21
C ASP A 346 2.92 -3.38 -4.97
N THR A 347 3.81 -4.31 -4.60
CA THR A 347 3.82 -5.68 -5.12
C THR A 347 2.48 -6.41 -4.92
N CYS A 348 1.78 -6.13 -3.84
CA CYS A 348 0.46 -6.71 -3.55
C CYS A 348 -0.67 -5.80 -4.06
N ILE A 349 -0.54 -4.50 -3.84
CA ILE A 349 -1.56 -3.50 -4.16
C ILE A 349 -1.87 -3.47 -5.66
N GLN A 350 -0.90 -3.76 -6.54
CA GLN A 350 -1.14 -3.85 -7.99
C GLN A 350 -2.33 -4.74 -8.38
N CYS A 351 -2.63 -5.75 -7.57
CA CYS A 351 -3.73 -6.70 -7.79
C CYS A 351 -4.82 -6.60 -6.71
N HIS A 352 -4.44 -6.32 -5.46
CA HIS A 352 -5.34 -6.22 -4.32
C HIS A 352 -5.89 -4.81 -4.10
N SER A 353 -6.18 -4.09 -5.19
CA SER A 353 -6.78 -2.77 -5.14
C SER A 353 -7.79 -2.53 -6.26
N GLN A 354 -8.61 -1.51 -6.09
CA GLN A 354 -9.38 -0.88 -7.14
C GLN A 354 -8.77 0.48 -7.45
N GLY A 355 -8.78 0.85 -8.72
CA GLY A 355 -8.20 2.09 -9.19
C GLY A 355 -8.39 2.27 -10.68
N ARG A 356 -7.61 3.17 -11.26
CA ARG A 356 -7.64 3.48 -12.69
C ARG A 356 -6.22 3.54 -13.25
N PRO A 357 -5.96 2.97 -14.42
CA PRO A 357 -4.66 3.12 -15.06
C PRO A 357 -4.45 4.59 -15.47
N LEU A 358 -3.26 5.13 -15.18
CA LEU A 358 -2.89 6.48 -15.60
C LEU A 358 -2.56 6.54 -17.08
N THR A 359 -2.08 5.43 -17.63
CA THR A 359 -1.83 5.30 -19.07
C THR A 359 -2.81 4.26 -19.61
N ASN A 360 -3.70 4.66 -20.52
CA ASN A 360 -4.53 3.74 -21.27
C ASN A 360 -3.91 3.57 -22.66
N PRO A 361 -3.18 2.45 -22.90
CA PRO A 361 -2.42 2.26 -24.14
C PRO A 361 -3.31 1.90 -25.34
N THR A 362 -4.61 1.63 -25.09
CA THR A 362 -5.54 1.23 -26.15
C THR A 362 -6.75 2.14 -26.11
N GLU A 363 -6.91 2.93 -27.15
CA GLU A 363 -8.02 3.87 -27.29
C GLU A 363 -9.37 3.16 -27.10
N GLY A 364 -10.19 3.68 -26.18
CA GLY A 364 -11.52 3.16 -25.86
C GLY A 364 -11.57 1.94 -24.93
N ASN A 365 -10.44 1.39 -24.50
CA ASN A 365 -10.38 0.29 -23.55
C ASN A 365 -9.84 0.75 -22.19
N TYR A 366 -10.61 0.55 -21.15
CA TYR A 366 -10.16 0.72 -19.76
C TYR A 366 -9.66 -0.61 -19.24
N TYR A 367 -8.40 -0.59 -18.79
CA TYR A 367 -7.82 -1.74 -18.11
C TYR A 367 -8.06 -1.62 -16.62
N ASP A 368 -8.57 -2.67 -16.00
CA ASP A 368 -8.85 -2.76 -14.56
C ASP A 368 -7.63 -3.27 -13.75
N TRP A 369 -6.44 -2.89 -14.21
CA TRP A 369 -5.14 -3.22 -13.63
C TRP A 369 -4.05 -2.23 -14.11
N PRO A 370 -2.93 -2.08 -13.38
CA PRO A 370 -1.88 -1.11 -13.69
C PRO A 370 -1.04 -1.54 -14.92
N VAL A 371 -1.48 -1.16 -16.11
CA VAL A 371 -0.77 -1.48 -17.37
C VAL A 371 0.62 -0.87 -17.38
N GLY A 372 1.63 -1.69 -17.73
CA GLY A 372 3.02 -1.28 -17.81
C GLY A 372 3.76 -1.24 -16.46
N TYR A 373 3.06 -1.47 -15.36
CA TYR A 373 3.72 -1.61 -14.06
C TYR A 373 4.42 -2.96 -13.94
N HIS A 374 5.65 -2.90 -13.45
CA HIS A 374 6.44 -4.07 -13.04
C HIS A 374 6.94 -3.86 -11.63
N VAL A 375 7.08 -4.93 -10.87
CA VAL A 375 7.61 -4.86 -9.49
C VAL A 375 8.95 -4.14 -9.45
N GLY A 376 9.13 -3.27 -8.46
CA GLY A 376 10.29 -2.40 -8.32
C GLY A 376 10.12 -1.00 -8.91
N LEU A 377 9.08 -0.77 -9.72
CA LEU A 377 8.67 0.57 -10.15
C LEU A 377 7.74 1.20 -9.09
N ASN A 378 7.48 2.48 -9.21
CA ASN A 378 6.50 3.17 -8.37
C ASN A 378 5.10 2.96 -8.96
N LEU A 379 4.24 2.23 -8.25
CA LEU A 379 2.88 1.92 -8.72
C LEU A 379 2.06 3.18 -9.04
N ARG A 380 2.28 4.26 -8.30
CA ARG A 380 1.55 5.52 -8.49
C ARG A 380 1.79 6.20 -9.84
N ASP A 381 2.83 5.80 -10.56
CA ASP A 381 3.10 6.30 -11.92
C ASP A 381 2.25 5.58 -12.98
N TYR A 382 1.60 4.47 -12.60
CA TYR A 382 0.81 3.59 -13.48
C TYR A 382 -0.65 3.46 -13.06
N TRP A 383 -0.93 3.61 -11.75
CA TRP A 383 -2.20 3.28 -11.15
C TRP A 383 -2.64 4.32 -10.12
N GLN A 384 -3.77 4.93 -10.35
CA GLN A 384 -4.45 5.78 -9.37
C GLN A 384 -5.43 4.92 -8.59
N LEU A 385 -5.16 4.72 -7.28
CA LEU A 385 -6.11 4.06 -6.41
C LEU A 385 -7.45 4.81 -6.38
N GLU A 386 -8.55 4.06 -6.30
CA GLU A 386 -9.86 4.66 -6.04
C GLU A 386 -9.80 5.47 -4.74
N GLU A 387 -10.14 6.73 -4.84
CA GLU A 387 -10.21 7.66 -3.73
C GLU A 387 -11.65 7.79 -3.23
N HIS A 388 -11.80 8.15 -1.96
CA HIS A 388 -13.08 8.50 -1.40
C HIS A 388 -13.02 9.88 -0.73
N LYS A 389 -14.17 10.52 -0.57
CA LYS A 389 -14.33 11.72 0.24
C LYS A 389 -15.11 11.38 1.50
N LEU A 390 -14.58 11.78 2.64
CA LEU A 390 -15.26 11.56 3.91
C LEU A 390 -16.68 12.15 3.88
N GLY A 391 -17.67 11.32 4.21
CA GLY A 391 -19.08 11.67 4.17
C GLY A 391 -19.79 11.36 2.85
N GLU A 392 -19.08 10.91 1.82
CA GLU A 392 -19.63 10.53 0.51
C GLU A 392 -19.57 9.01 0.35
N GLN A 393 -20.73 8.37 0.26
CA GLN A 393 -20.80 6.95 -0.08
C GLN A 393 -20.75 6.77 -1.60
N THR A 394 -19.85 5.90 -2.06
CA THR A 394 -19.70 5.53 -3.47
C THR A 394 -19.97 4.04 -3.65
N PHE A 395 -19.93 3.58 -4.89
CA PHE A 395 -20.00 2.15 -5.17
C PHE A 395 -18.79 1.37 -4.59
N THR A 396 -17.65 2.03 -4.41
CA THR A 396 -16.40 1.40 -3.95
C THR A 396 -16.15 1.56 -2.46
N HIS A 397 -16.69 2.61 -1.82
CA HIS A 397 -16.43 2.93 -0.43
C HIS A 397 -17.69 3.33 0.33
N PHE A 398 -17.75 2.97 1.58
CA PHE A 398 -18.65 3.60 2.55
C PHE A 398 -18.22 5.04 2.83
N ALA A 399 -19.12 5.81 3.42
CA ALA A 399 -18.88 7.23 3.66
C ALA A 399 -17.75 7.54 4.68
N ASP A 400 -17.29 6.56 5.44
CA ASP A 400 -16.12 6.65 6.32
C ASP A 400 -14.80 6.31 5.64
N GLY A 401 -14.84 5.81 4.40
CA GLY A 401 -13.69 5.38 3.62
C GLY A 401 -13.39 3.90 3.68
N THR A 402 -14.14 3.11 4.45
CA THR A 402 -13.98 1.65 4.42
C THR A 402 -14.37 1.11 3.04
N ALA A 403 -13.55 0.26 2.49
CA ALA A 403 -13.79 -0.34 1.18
C ALA A 403 -15.03 -1.23 1.17
N HIS A 404 -15.82 -1.14 0.10
CA HIS A 404 -17.10 -1.84 -0.08
C HIS A 404 -17.10 -2.75 -1.32
N LYS A 405 -16.00 -2.83 -2.05
CA LYS A 405 -15.88 -3.67 -3.25
C LYS A 405 -14.84 -4.77 -3.03
N ASN A 406 -14.93 -5.84 -3.80
CA ASN A 406 -13.95 -6.92 -3.74
C ASN A 406 -12.54 -6.44 -4.14
N ARG A 407 -11.50 -7.13 -3.67
CA ARG A 407 -10.08 -6.87 -3.91
C ARG A 407 -9.59 -5.46 -3.53
N MET A 408 -10.15 -4.84 -2.50
CA MET A 408 -9.76 -3.51 -2.05
C MET A 408 -8.93 -3.50 -0.77
N GLN A 409 -8.32 -4.62 -0.42
CA GLN A 409 -7.46 -4.71 0.78
C GLN A 409 -6.32 -3.67 0.74
N GLY A 410 -5.77 -3.42 -0.45
CA GLY A 410 -4.74 -2.41 -0.65
C GLY A 410 -5.23 -0.98 -0.49
N ASN A 411 -6.47 -0.66 -0.91
CA ASN A 411 -7.07 0.66 -0.69
C ASN A 411 -7.28 0.91 0.81
N ASP A 412 -7.85 -0.06 1.54
CA ASP A 412 -8.01 0.01 2.99
C ASP A 412 -6.68 0.16 3.70
N PHE A 413 -5.72 -0.73 3.37
CA PHE A 413 -4.42 -0.76 4.03
C PHE A 413 -3.62 0.52 3.79
N ALA A 414 -3.62 1.05 2.57
CA ALA A 414 -2.87 2.26 2.22
C ALA A 414 -3.31 3.51 3.02
N GLN A 415 -4.55 3.55 3.52
CA GLN A 415 -5.03 4.62 4.40
C GLN A 415 -4.81 4.33 5.90
N SER A 416 -4.44 3.12 6.26
CA SER A 416 -4.27 2.70 7.66
C SER A 416 -3.07 3.37 8.35
N VAL A 417 -3.12 3.44 9.68
CA VAL A 417 -1.98 3.89 10.50
C VAL A 417 -0.80 2.93 10.36
N MET A 418 -1.05 1.63 10.24
CA MET A 418 0.00 0.62 10.12
C MET A 418 0.81 0.79 8.83
N TYR A 419 0.13 1.04 7.69
CA TYR A 419 0.84 1.36 6.45
C TYR A 419 1.74 2.58 6.60
N ARG A 420 1.22 3.66 7.21
CA ARG A 420 2.00 4.89 7.45
C ARG A 420 3.20 4.67 8.38
N ARG A 421 3.16 3.65 9.24
CA ARG A 421 4.27 3.24 10.11
C ARG A 421 5.23 2.24 9.46
N GLY A 422 5.06 1.98 8.17
CA GLY A 422 5.95 1.12 7.39
C GLY A 422 5.72 -0.37 7.55
N VAL A 423 4.54 -0.78 8.05
CA VAL A 423 4.12 -2.18 8.06
C VAL A 423 3.88 -2.63 6.61
N THR A 424 4.25 -3.85 6.30
CA THR A 424 4.08 -4.45 4.99
C THR A 424 3.06 -5.59 5.03
N CYS A 425 2.50 -5.94 3.88
CA CYS A 425 1.62 -7.10 3.75
C CYS A 425 2.32 -8.38 4.26
N PHE A 426 3.64 -8.46 4.08
CA PHE A 426 4.45 -9.62 4.48
C PHE A 426 4.64 -9.75 5.99
N ASP A 427 4.41 -8.70 6.77
CA ASP A 427 4.48 -8.81 8.23
C ASP A 427 3.36 -9.71 8.76
N CYS A 428 2.24 -9.79 8.05
CA CYS A 428 1.09 -10.62 8.40
C CYS A 428 0.94 -11.87 7.52
N HIS A 429 1.24 -11.77 6.21
CA HIS A 429 1.00 -12.83 5.22
C HIS A 429 2.31 -13.49 4.76
N ASP A 430 2.25 -14.81 4.54
CA ASP A 430 3.28 -15.55 3.80
C ASP A 430 2.74 -15.97 2.43
N VAL A 431 3.14 -15.22 1.42
CA VAL A 431 2.66 -15.40 0.04
C VAL A 431 3.18 -16.67 -0.63
N HIS A 432 4.18 -17.32 -0.04
CA HIS A 432 4.68 -18.61 -0.52
C HIS A 432 3.83 -19.80 -0.09
N GLY A 433 2.84 -19.58 0.76
CA GLY A 433 1.85 -20.57 1.16
C GLY A 433 1.98 -21.01 2.62
N THR A 434 0.83 -21.09 3.25
CA THR A 434 0.65 -21.61 4.60
C THR A 434 -0.54 -22.57 4.61
N ASP A 435 -0.76 -23.24 5.73
CA ASP A 435 -1.87 -24.19 5.89
C ASP A 435 -3.23 -23.48 6.06
N ASN A 436 -3.25 -22.15 6.12
CA ASN A 436 -4.50 -21.39 6.20
C ASN A 436 -4.80 -20.64 4.90
N TYR A 437 -6.08 -20.52 4.62
CA TYR A 437 -6.58 -19.90 3.40
C TYR A 437 -6.16 -18.44 3.23
N ALA A 438 -6.08 -17.65 4.30
CA ALA A 438 -5.65 -16.26 4.25
C ALA A 438 -4.12 -16.13 4.16
N GLN A 439 -3.39 -17.23 4.14
CA GLN A 439 -1.92 -17.27 4.07
C GLN A 439 -1.25 -16.47 5.20
N LEU A 440 -1.81 -16.53 6.40
CA LEU A 440 -1.24 -15.86 7.57
C LEU A 440 0.00 -16.61 8.08
N ARG A 441 1.03 -15.88 8.44
CA ARG A 441 2.30 -16.43 8.95
C ARG A 441 2.18 -17.14 10.29
N LYS A 442 1.20 -16.74 11.09
CA LYS A 442 0.88 -17.27 12.44
C LYS A 442 -0.63 -17.24 12.64
N PRO A 443 -1.17 -17.88 13.67
CA PRO A 443 -2.55 -17.64 14.11
C PRO A 443 -2.80 -16.13 14.28
N VAL A 444 -3.95 -15.65 13.84
CA VAL A 444 -4.25 -14.23 13.65
C VAL A 444 -3.97 -13.37 14.88
N ASP A 445 -4.43 -13.79 16.06
CA ASP A 445 -4.22 -13.00 17.27
C ASP A 445 -2.74 -12.91 17.66
N LYS A 446 -1.95 -13.95 17.40
CA LYS A 446 -0.51 -13.94 17.65
C LYS A 446 0.24 -12.98 16.74
N ILE A 447 -0.21 -12.80 15.50
CA ILE A 447 0.35 -11.79 14.60
C ILE A 447 0.13 -10.39 15.17
N CYS A 448 -1.09 -10.12 15.63
CA CYS A 448 -1.42 -8.81 16.22
C CYS A 448 -0.59 -8.56 17.49
N LEU A 449 -0.50 -9.57 18.35
CA LEU A 449 0.19 -9.49 19.64
C LEU A 449 1.72 -9.38 19.52
N ASP A 450 2.33 -9.77 18.41
CA ASP A 450 3.76 -9.53 18.18
C ASP A 450 4.12 -8.02 18.28
N CYS A 451 3.16 -7.13 18.01
CA CYS A 451 3.33 -5.68 18.06
C CYS A 451 2.37 -4.97 19.03
N HIS A 452 1.22 -5.59 19.33
CA HIS A 452 0.12 -5.00 20.13
C HIS A 452 -0.12 -5.76 21.43
N GLU A 453 0.92 -6.22 22.09
CA GLU A 453 0.80 -6.88 23.40
C GLU A 453 0.18 -5.93 24.44
N PRO A 454 -0.77 -6.43 25.29
CA PRO A 454 -1.36 -5.61 26.36
C PRO A 454 -0.31 -4.94 27.25
N GLY A 455 -0.51 -3.67 27.57
CA GLY A 455 0.43 -2.87 28.34
C GLY A 455 1.65 -2.39 27.55
N SER A 456 1.87 -2.86 26.31
CA SER A 456 2.90 -2.30 25.43
C SER A 456 2.48 -0.93 24.89
N ARG A 457 3.45 -0.18 24.35
CA ARG A 457 3.19 1.15 23.78
C ARG A 457 2.14 1.15 22.67
N ASN A 458 2.12 0.09 21.85
CA ASN A 458 1.22 -0.04 20.70
C ASN A 458 0.02 -0.93 21.00
N GLY A 459 -0.01 -1.55 22.17
CA GLY A 459 -1.07 -2.45 22.61
C GLY A 459 -2.20 -1.76 23.36
N PRO A 460 -3.21 -2.54 23.75
CA PRO A 460 -4.23 -2.10 24.70
C PRO A 460 -3.60 -1.61 26.01
N ARG A 461 -4.20 -0.59 26.63
CA ARG A 461 -3.74 -0.08 27.92
C ARG A 461 -4.18 -0.95 29.10
N THR A 462 -5.02 -1.95 28.87
CA THR A 462 -5.44 -2.96 29.85
C THR A 462 -4.31 -3.96 30.14
N ALA A 463 -4.38 -4.61 31.29
CA ALA A 463 -3.41 -5.64 31.66
C ALA A 463 -3.62 -6.94 30.86
N THR A 464 -4.84 -7.19 30.41
CA THR A 464 -5.22 -8.42 29.68
C THR A 464 -6.06 -8.11 28.45
N LEU A 465 -6.12 -9.04 27.51
CA LEU A 465 -7.02 -8.96 26.36
C LEU A 465 -8.48 -9.06 26.75
N GLU A 466 -8.80 -9.84 27.78
CA GLU A 466 -10.17 -10.00 28.27
C GLU A 466 -10.72 -8.67 28.82
N GLU A 467 -9.88 -7.92 29.55
CA GLU A 467 -10.23 -6.57 30.00
C GLU A 467 -10.42 -5.60 28.82
N HIS A 468 -9.62 -5.75 27.74
CA HIS A 468 -9.74 -4.92 26.54
C HIS A 468 -10.98 -5.25 25.73
N THR A 469 -11.23 -6.53 25.49
CA THR A 469 -12.30 -6.97 24.59
C THR A 469 -13.66 -7.04 25.29
N HIS A 470 -13.70 -7.12 26.62
CA HIS A 470 -14.88 -7.42 27.43
C HIS A 470 -15.57 -8.73 27.02
N HIS A 471 -14.81 -9.67 26.49
CA HIS A 471 -15.25 -11.01 26.11
C HIS A 471 -14.34 -12.05 26.75
N GLN A 472 -14.94 -13.20 27.10
CA GLN A 472 -14.19 -14.32 27.66
C GLN A 472 -13.10 -14.78 26.70
N SER A 473 -11.91 -15.01 27.21
CA SER A 473 -10.77 -15.50 26.44
C SER A 473 -11.13 -16.76 25.65
N GLY A 474 -10.70 -16.80 24.38
CA GLY A 474 -11.00 -17.90 23.46
C GLY A 474 -12.40 -17.86 22.83
N SER A 475 -13.27 -16.91 23.20
CA SER A 475 -14.54 -16.69 22.53
C SER A 475 -14.33 -15.94 21.19
N PRO A 476 -15.28 -16.04 20.22
CA PRO A 476 -15.19 -15.28 18.98
C PRO A 476 -15.02 -13.75 19.18
N GLY A 477 -15.65 -13.20 20.20
CA GLY A 477 -15.57 -11.77 20.52
C GLY A 477 -14.24 -11.33 21.13
N SER A 478 -13.41 -12.28 21.61
CA SER A 478 -12.07 -11.96 22.13
C SER A 478 -10.99 -11.86 21.05
N GLN A 479 -11.33 -12.20 19.80
CA GLN A 479 -10.37 -12.12 18.70
C GLN A 479 -10.17 -10.68 18.23
N CYS A 480 -8.92 -10.27 18.01
CA CYS A 480 -8.58 -8.92 17.54
C CYS A 480 -9.33 -8.53 16.26
N VAL A 481 -9.40 -9.48 15.32
CA VAL A 481 -10.04 -9.27 14.01
C VAL A 481 -11.56 -9.09 14.10
N ALA A 482 -12.20 -9.57 15.14
CA ALA A 482 -13.64 -9.41 15.32
C ALA A 482 -14.04 -7.92 15.42
N CYS A 483 -13.15 -7.10 15.98
CA CYS A 483 -13.39 -5.67 16.17
C CYS A 483 -12.61 -4.77 15.22
N HIS A 484 -11.33 -5.12 14.93
CA HIS A 484 -10.41 -4.28 14.14
C HIS A 484 -10.33 -4.65 12.66
N MET A 485 -10.88 -5.78 12.26
CA MET A 485 -11.01 -6.20 10.86
C MET A 485 -12.41 -6.81 10.61
N PRO A 486 -13.48 -6.05 10.89
CA PRO A 486 -14.82 -6.59 10.78
C PRO A 486 -15.08 -7.13 9.37
N LYS A 487 -15.91 -8.16 9.29
CA LYS A 487 -16.38 -8.70 8.02
C LYS A 487 -17.36 -7.74 7.39
N ILE A 488 -16.99 -7.20 6.23
CA ILE A 488 -17.82 -6.30 5.44
C ILE A 488 -18.35 -7.07 4.23
N GLU A 489 -19.65 -7.02 4.00
CA GLU A 489 -20.24 -7.55 2.77
C GLU A 489 -19.83 -6.64 1.61
N VAL A 490 -19.21 -7.25 0.62
CA VAL A 490 -18.83 -6.53 -0.60
C VAL A 490 -20.02 -6.41 -1.55
N THR A 491 -19.86 -5.67 -2.64
CA THR A 491 -20.89 -5.48 -3.70
C THR A 491 -21.40 -6.78 -4.35
N ILE A 492 -20.88 -7.92 -3.95
CA ILE A 492 -21.35 -9.24 -4.37
C ILE A 492 -22.10 -9.86 -3.19
N PRO A 493 -23.44 -10.01 -3.28
CA PRO A 493 -24.23 -10.52 -2.17
C PRO A 493 -23.75 -11.85 -1.63
N GLY A 494 -23.63 -11.92 -0.30
CA GLY A 494 -23.17 -13.10 0.43
C GLY A 494 -21.65 -13.31 0.42
N VAL A 495 -20.86 -12.37 -0.09
CA VAL A 495 -19.39 -12.40 -0.03
C VAL A 495 -18.90 -11.37 0.96
N PHE A 496 -18.20 -11.83 1.99
CA PHE A 496 -17.66 -11.00 3.06
C PHE A 496 -16.13 -11.01 3.01
N VAL A 497 -15.52 -9.85 3.17
CA VAL A 497 -14.06 -9.70 3.32
C VAL A 497 -13.74 -8.97 4.61
N SER A 498 -12.55 -9.20 5.15
CA SER A 498 -12.08 -8.44 6.30
C SER A 498 -11.64 -7.04 5.86
N ALA A 499 -12.11 -6.00 6.55
CA ALA A 499 -11.61 -4.64 6.37
C ALA A 499 -10.12 -4.59 6.77
N HIS A 500 -9.32 -3.88 5.98
CA HIS A 500 -7.88 -3.69 6.24
C HIS A 500 -7.54 -2.25 6.63
N THR A 501 -8.54 -1.45 7.00
CA THR A 501 -8.32 -0.14 7.64
C THR A 501 -7.80 -0.29 9.07
N PHE A 502 -8.07 -1.43 9.71
CA PHE A 502 -7.81 -1.74 11.12
C PHE A 502 -8.50 -0.78 12.10
N ASP A 503 -9.46 -0.04 11.62
CA ASP A 503 -10.24 0.88 12.43
C ASP A 503 -11.37 0.15 13.15
N PHE A 504 -11.65 0.60 14.37
CA PHE A 504 -12.82 0.17 15.10
C PHE A 504 -14.04 0.97 14.64
N ILE A 505 -14.94 0.34 13.89
CA ILE A 505 -16.18 0.94 13.43
C ILE A 505 -17.14 1.07 14.61
N THR A 506 -17.36 2.31 15.07
CA THR A 506 -18.24 2.58 16.22
C THR A 506 -19.72 2.47 15.86
N PRO A 507 -20.62 2.21 16.84
CA PRO A 507 -22.05 2.26 16.60
C PRO A 507 -22.54 3.61 16.05
N ALA A 508 -21.91 4.72 16.44
CA ALA A 508 -22.21 6.05 15.92
C ALA A 508 -21.89 6.16 14.42
N MET A 509 -20.79 5.55 13.96
CA MET A 509 -20.47 5.47 12.53
C MET A 509 -21.50 4.64 11.77
N THR A 510 -22.00 3.56 12.36
CA THR A 510 -23.11 2.78 11.77
C THR A 510 -24.36 3.65 11.61
N ASP A 511 -24.74 4.40 12.62
CA ASP A 511 -25.92 5.27 12.54
C ASP A 511 -25.74 6.35 11.47
N LYS A 512 -24.55 6.94 11.39
CA LYS A 512 -24.24 8.03 10.47
C LYS A 512 -23.99 7.56 9.05
N TYR A 513 -23.19 6.51 8.85
CA TYR A 513 -22.66 6.10 7.55
C TYR A 513 -23.24 4.78 7.03
N LYS A 514 -24.11 4.14 7.81
CA LYS A 514 -24.79 2.87 7.45
C LYS A 514 -23.83 1.70 7.18
N ILE A 515 -22.66 1.71 7.80
CA ILE A 515 -21.69 0.62 7.74
C ILE A 515 -21.89 -0.35 8.92
N PRO A 516 -21.65 -1.65 8.75
CA PRO A 516 -21.74 -2.62 9.83
C PRO A 516 -20.69 -2.35 10.91
N ASN A 517 -21.07 -2.30 12.18
CA ASN A 517 -20.14 -2.30 13.31
C ASN A 517 -19.94 -3.71 13.86
N SER A 518 -18.81 -3.91 14.53
CA SER A 518 -18.42 -5.22 15.07
C SER A 518 -19.41 -5.76 16.13
N CYS A 519 -20.07 -4.88 16.89
CA CYS A 519 -21.00 -5.32 17.94
C CYS A 519 -22.24 -5.97 17.34
N THR A 520 -22.96 -5.23 16.47
CA THR A 520 -24.24 -5.69 15.93
C THR A 520 -24.10 -6.76 14.84
N THR A 521 -22.89 -6.96 14.32
CA THR A 521 -22.61 -8.07 13.41
C THR A 521 -22.70 -9.44 14.13
N CYS A 522 -22.30 -9.50 15.41
CA CYS A 522 -22.39 -10.72 16.24
C CYS A 522 -23.63 -10.69 17.13
N HIS A 523 -23.95 -9.57 17.76
CA HIS A 523 -25.13 -9.36 18.59
C HIS A 523 -26.32 -8.89 17.72
N THR A 524 -26.78 -9.75 16.84
CA THR A 524 -27.78 -9.44 15.80
C THR A 524 -29.16 -9.06 16.34
N ASP A 525 -29.45 -9.41 17.61
CA ASP A 525 -30.65 -9.06 18.33
C ASP A 525 -30.58 -7.68 19.02
N LYS A 526 -29.40 -7.02 18.97
CA LYS A 526 -29.15 -5.74 19.64
C LYS A 526 -29.11 -4.58 18.65
N THR A 527 -29.33 -3.39 19.21
CA THR A 527 -29.31 -2.13 18.44
C THR A 527 -27.97 -1.39 18.60
N THR A 528 -27.72 -0.41 17.75
CA THR A 528 -26.58 0.51 17.88
C THR A 528 -26.63 1.29 19.20
N ALA A 529 -27.82 1.63 19.70
CA ALA A 529 -28.00 2.28 21.00
C ALA A 529 -27.49 1.38 22.14
N TRP A 530 -27.84 0.08 22.13
CA TRP A 530 -27.31 -0.87 23.09
C TRP A 530 -25.78 -0.96 23.04
N ALA A 531 -25.21 -1.05 21.84
CA ALA A 531 -23.77 -1.11 21.66
C ALA A 531 -23.07 0.18 22.16
N THR A 532 -23.66 1.33 21.90
CA THR A 532 -23.17 2.61 22.42
C THR A 532 -23.18 2.65 23.95
N ASP A 533 -24.27 2.18 24.58
CA ASP A 533 -24.39 2.13 26.05
C ASP A 533 -23.41 1.11 26.66
N ALA A 534 -23.13 0.00 25.97
CA ALA A 534 -22.09 -0.93 26.38
C ALA A 534 -20.70 -0.26 26.34
N LEU A 535 -20.34 0.37 25.23
CA LEU A 535 -19.06 1.07 25.07
C LEU A 535 -18.86 2.21 26.09
N ARG A 536 -19.93 2.90 26.49
CA ARG A 536 -19.87 3.95 27.54
C ARG A 536 -19.42 3.41 28.90
N LYS A 537 -19.63 2.14 29.15
CA LYS A 537 -19.25 1.47 30.40
C LYS A 537 -17.80 0.99 30.38
N TRP A 538 -17.16 0.94 29.22
CA TRP A 538 -15.79 0.49 29.11
C TRP A 538 -14.82 1.56 29.66
N PRO A 539 -13.89 1.20 30.56
CA PRO A 539 -12.99 2.16 31.20
C PRO A 539 -11.99 2.79 30.21
N GLU A 540 -11.65 2.09 29.15
CA GLU A 540 -10.65 2.51 28.15
C GLU A 540 -11.22 3.21 26.91
N ARG A 541 -12.37 3.77 27.00
CA ARG A 541 -12.97 4.50 25.89
C ARG A 541 -12.13 5.71 25.48
N SER A 542 -11.86 5.81 24.18
CA SER A 542 -11.36 7.06 23.62
C SER A 542 -12.52 8.05 23.46
N PRO A 543 -12.42 9.28 24.00
CA PRO A 543 -13.47 10.31 23.81
C PRO A 543 -13.77 10.58 22.33
N TRP A 544 -12.78 10.44 21.47
CA TRP A 544 -12.89 10.64 20.02
C TRP A 544 -13.74 9.59 19.30
N ARG A 545 -13.94 8.42 19.89
CA ARG A 545 -14.68 7.29 19.31
C ARG A 545 -16.14 7.23 19.70
N MET A 546 -16.58 8.19 20.52
CA MET A 546 -17.94 8.22 21.05
C MET A 546 -18.82 9.27 20.36
N ASN A 547 -18.23 10.09 19.50
CA ASN A 547 -18.94 11.19 18.81
C ASN A 547 -19.15 10.89 17.33
#